data_cf12d4b1dd7cca9d80e602d870acbf30
#
_entry.id   cf12d4b1dd7cca9d80e602d870acbf30
#
_cell.length_a   1.000
_cell.length_b   1.000
_cell.length_c   1.000
_cell.angle_alpha   90.00
_cell.angle_beta   90.00
_cell.angle_gamma   90.00
#
_symmetry.space_group_name_H-M   'P 1'
#
loop_
_entity.id
_entity.type
_entity.pdbx_description
1 polymer ?
#
loop_
_entity_poly.entity_id
_entity_poly.type
_entity_poly.pdbx_seq_one_letter_code
_entity_poly.pdbx_strand_id
1 'polypeptide(L)'
;MYRFKKAEAEAEFEQIFRLNHAVFAGELCQYAADSSARLVDKFHDKNLYVIAVSDEEVVGMIAAHDRPPFSIVDRLPDPGVLEQFGRLIEVRLLAIDPAHRSGMVLAGLFLTLYQHVRTYDAVAISGRVEECPMYHRLGFHDLGPPVRSGQAEFVPMALRVADLARREPRWRRRLESVRGPMP
;
A
#
# COMPACT_ATOMS: atom_id res chain seq x y z
N MET A 1 20.65 -6.08 3.06
CA MET A 1 20.24 -4.77 3.64
C MET A 1 19.08 -4.21 2.83
N TYR A 2 18.00 -3.68 3.46
CA TYR A 2 16.86 -3.12 2.72
C TYR A 2 17.12 -1.69 2.25
N ARG A 3 16.78 -1.42 0.99
CA ARG A 3 16.73 -0.09 0.38
C ARG A 3 15.27 0.22 0.03
N PHE A 4 14.79 1.40 0.42
CA PHE A 4 13.42 1.85 0.15
C PHE A 4 13.46 3.03 -0.81
N LYS A 5 12.68 2.98 -1.89
CA LYS A 5 12.67 4.02 -2.92
C LYS A 5 11.40 3.97 -3.76
N LYS A 6 11.21 5.00 -4.61
CA LYS A 6 10.27 4.95 -5.73
C LYS A 6 10.82 4.02 -6.81
N ALA A 7 9.96 3.20 -7.41
CA ALA A 7 10.32 2.41 -8.59
C ALA A 7 10.42 3.31 -9.83
N GLU A 8 11.46 3.11 -10.63
CA GLU A 8 11.73 3.93 -11.82
C GLU A 8 12.23 3.11 -13.01
N ALA A 9 12.87 1.97 -12.76
CA ALA A 9 13.42 1.11 -13.80
C ALA A 9 12.42 0.06 -14.29
N GLU A 10 12.44 -0.25 -15.59
CA GLU A 10 11.60 -1.29 -16.19
C GLU A 10 11.75 -2.64 -15.48
N ALA A 11 12.97 -3.01 -15.14
CA ALA A 11 13.26 -4.24 -14.40
C ALA A 11 12.61 -4.27 -13.01
N GLU A 12 12.41 -3.12 -12.37
CA GLU A 12 11.70 -3.03 -11.08
C GLU A 12 10.20 -3.21 -11.26
N PHE A 13 9.62 -2.65 -12.33
CA PHE A 13 8.21 -2.88 -12.65
C PHE A 13 7.92 -4.35 -12.95
N GLU A 14 8.79 -5.03 -13.68
CA GLU A 14 8.66 -6.48 -13.91
C GLU A 14 8.70 -7.28 -12.60
N GLN A 15 9.56 -6.93 -11.68
CA GLN A 15 9.60 -7.57 -10.36
C GLN A 15 8.34 -7.25 -9.53
N ILE A 16 7.82 -6.02 -9.59
CA ILE A 16 6.53 -5.64 -8.97
C ILE A 16 5.39 -6.51 -9.50
N PHE A 17 5.30 -6.71 -10.83
CA PHE A 17 4.22 -7.52 -11.42
C PHE A 17 4.28 -8.97 -10.98
N ARG A 18 5.49 -9.53 -10.84
CA ARG A 18 5.70 -10.89 -10.31
C ARG A 18 5.33 -10.99 -8.83
N LEU A 19 5.77 -10.02 -8.02
CA LEU A 19 5.41 -9.96 -6.60
C LEU A 19 3.89 -9.83 -6.41
N ASN A 20 3.23 -8.98 -7.20
CA ASN A 20 1.78 -8.85 -7.21
C ASN A 20 1.10 -10.18 -7.53
N HIS A 21 1.57 -10.89 -8.55
CA HIS A 21 1.01 -12.21 -8.90
C HIS A 21 1.21 -13.21 -7.76
N ALA A 22 2.42 -13.31 -7.21
CA ALA A 22 2.72 -14.24 -6.12
C ALA A 22 1.82 -14.00 -4.90
N VAL A 23 1.62 -12.72 -4.51
CA VAL A 23 0.83 -12.37 -3.34
C VAL A 23 -0.68 -12.40 -3.65
N PHE A 24 -1.14 -11.68 -4.67
CA PHE A 24 -2.58 -11.47 -4.86
C PHE A 24 -3.27 -12.59 -5.64
N ALA A 25 -2.57 -13.30 -6.54
CA ALA A 25 -3.12 -14.45 -7.24
C ALA A 25 -2.73 -15.77 -6.54
N GLY A 26 -1.45 -15.92 -6.17
CA GLY A 26 -0.95 -17.16 -5.58
C GLY A 26 -1.39 -17.37 -4.13
N GLU A 27 -1.08 -16.42 -3.25
CA GLU A 27 -1.34 -16.57 -1.81
C GLU A 27 -2.77 -16.19 -1.42
N LEU A 28 -3.23 -15.02 -1.86
CA LEU A 28 -4.51 -14.44 -1.43
C LEU A 28 -5.70 -14.87 -2.31
N CYS A 29 -5.45 -15.48 -3.47
CA CYS A 29 -6.47 -15.92 -4.42
C CYS A 29 -7.50 -14.83 -4.79
N GLN A 30 -7.08 -13.56 -4.78
CA GLN A 30 -7.94 -12.42 -5.15
C GLN A 30 -8.10 -12.28 -6.67
N TYR A 31 -7.13 -12.77 -7.42
CA TYR A 31 -7.11 -12.78 -8.88
C TYR A 31 -6.86 -14.19 -9.39
N ALA A 32 -7.34 -14.47 -10.59
CA ALA A 32 -7.01 -15.74 -11.24
C ALA A 32 -5.49 -15.79 -11.50
N ALA A 33 -4.87 -16.91 -11.14
CA ALA A 33 -3.50 -17.17 -11.53
C ALA A 33 -3.43 -17.45 -13.04
N ASP A 34 -2.42 -16.91 -13.70
CA ASP A 34 -2.15 -17.21 -15.10
C ASP A 34 -0.70 -17.67 -15.32
N SER A 35 -0.44 -18.24 -16.49
CA SER A 35 0.86 -18.81 -16.85
C SER A 35 1.97 -17.76 -17.02
N SER A 36 1.63 -16.47 -17.13
CA SER A 36 2.63 -15.40 -17.24
C SER A 36 3.33 -15.11 -15.91
N ALA A 37 2.74 -15.57 -14.80
CA ALA A 37 3.15 -15.26 -13.44
C ALA A 37 3.33 -13.74 -13.20
N ARG A 38 2.51 -12.90 -13.88
CA ARG A 38 2.53 -11.45 -13.82
C ARG A 38 1.13 -10.91 -13.53
N LEU A 39 1.04 -9.96 -12.62
CA LEU A 39 -0.20 -9.23 -12.34
C LEU A 39 0.07 -7.74 -12.43
N VAL A 40 -0.28 -7.16 -13.58
CA VAL A 40 -0.22 -5.71 -13.82
C VAL A 40 -1.49 -5.08 -13.28
N ASP A 41 -1.36 -4.08 -12.41
CA ASP A 41 -2.53 -3.36 -11.91
C ASP A 41 -3.21 -2.56 -13.01
N LYS A 42 -4.54 -2.56 -13.03
CA LYS A 42 -5.35 -1.79 -13.99
C LYS A 42 -5.06 -0.28 -13.97
N PHE A 43 -4.44 0.22 -12.92
CA PHE A 43 -4.05 1.62 -12.76
C PHE A 43 -2.54 1.85 -12.87
N HIS A 44 -1.81 0.90 -13.46
CA HIS A 44 -0.35 0.97 -13.58
C HIS A 44 0.15 2.34 -14.12
N ASP A 45 -0.48 2.85 -15.16
CA ASP A 45 -0.08 4.11 -15.84
C ASP A 45 -0.19 5.37 -14.96
N LYS A 46 -0.90 5.29 -13.85
CA LYS A 46 -1.05 6.42 -12.93
C LYS A 46 -0.51 6.14 -11.52
N ASN A 47 -0.08 4.91 -11.26
CA ASN A 47 0.47 4.54 -9.97
C ASN A 47 1.90 5.08 -9.78
N LEU A 48 2.13 5.66 -8.61
CA LEU A 48 3.43 5.73 -7.97
C LEU A 48 3.65 4.40 -7.23
N TYR A 49 4.77 3.74 -7.45
CA TYR A 49 5.15 2.55 -6.68
C TYR A 49 6.31 2.89 -5.76
N VAL A 50 6.16 2.60 -4.47
CA VAL A 50 7.25 2.59 -3.50
C VAL A 50 7.64 1.13 -3.26
N ILE A 51 8.93 0.83 -3.31
CA ILE A 51 9.47 -0.52 -3.21
C ILE A 51 10.49 -0.67 -2.09
N ALA A 52 10.53 -1.87 -1.54
CA ALA A 52 11.62 -2.36 -0.69
C ALA A 52 12.47 -3.31 -1.53
N VAL A 53 13.77 -3.04 -1.60
CA VAL A 53 14.74 -3.84 -2.36
C VAL A 53 15.73 -4.48 -1.38
N SER A 54 15.99 -5.78 -1.53
CA SER A 54 17.06 -6.52 -0.85
C SER A 54 17.80 -7.36 -1.88
N ASP A 55 19.12 -7.27 -1.88
CA ASP A 55 19.98 -8.04 -2.78
C ASP A 55 19.54 -7.93 -4.28
N GLU A 56 19.23 -6.70 -4.69
CA GLU A 56 18.73 -6.29 -6.02
C GLU A 56 17.33 -6.82 -6.39
N GLU A 57 16.63 -7.49 -5.45
CA GLU A 57 15.27 -7.99 -5.64
C GLU A 57 14.22 -7.10 -4.95
N VAL A 58 13.09 -6.89 -5.61
CA VAL A 58 11.92 -6.21 -5.04
C VAL A 58 11.20 -7.19 -4.14
N VAL A 59 11.34 -7.01 -2.83
CA VAL A 59 10.76 -7.86 -1.79
C VAL A 59 9.51 -7.28 -1.13
N GLY A 60 9.15 -6.07 -1.50
CA GLY A 60 7.92 -5.42 -1.03
C GLY A 60 7.56 -4.22 -1.87
N MET A 61 6.28 -3.91 -1.95
CA MET A 61 5.79 -2.77 -2.69
C MET A 61 4.49 -2.22 -2.11
N ILE A 62 4.23 -0.95 -2.38
CA ILE A 62 2.96 -0.28 -2.12
C ILE A 62 2.72 0.73 -3.25
N ALA A 63 1.49 0.78 -3.77
CA ALA A 63 1.12 1.68 -4.85
C ALA A 63 0.22 2.81 -4.36
N ALA A 64 0.31 3.96 -4.99
CA ALA A 64 -0.58 5.09 -4.74
C ALA A 64 -0.87 5.87 -6.02
N HIS A 65 -2.05 6.47 -6.14
CA HIS A 65 -2.37 7.43 -7.21
C HIS A 65 -3.40 8.47 -6.73
N ASP A 66 -3.36 9.64 -7.35
CA ASP A 66 -4.23 10.78 -7.03
C ASP A 66 -5.21 11.15 -8.16
N ARG A 67 -5.26 10.35 -9.22
CA ARG A 67 -6.11 10.60 -10.41
C ARG A 67 -7.32 9.67 -10.44
N PRO A 68 -8.55 10.22 -10.49
CA PRO A 68 -9.76 9.41 -10.69
C PRO A 68 -9.69 8.56 -11.98
N PRO A 69 -10.47 7.48 -12.06
CA PRO A 69 -11.32 6.94 -11.02
C PRO A 69 -10.52 6.28 -9.90
N PHE A 70 -11.00 6.39 -8.66
CA PHE A 70 -10.49 5.68 -7.51
C PHE A 70 -11.22 4.34 -7.35
N SER A 71 -10.50 3.26 -7.02
CA SER A 71 -11.14 1.94 -6.88
C SER A 71 -12.00 1.82 -5.63
N ILE A 72 -11.71 2.64 -4.61
CA ILE A 72 -12.52 2.68 -3.39
C ILE A 72 -13.97 3.08 -3.65
N VAL A 73 -14.23 3.88 -4.70
CA VAL A 73 -15.58 4.35 -5.07
C VAL A 73 -16.55 3.18 -5.27
N ASP A 74 -16.08 2.09 -5.87
CA ASP A 74 -16.90 0.88 -6.10
C ASP A 74 -17.32 0.17 -4.79
N ARG A 75 -16.78 0.59 -3.64
CA ARG A 75 -17.01 -0.01 -2.31
C ARG A 75 -17.72 0.95 -1.33
N LEU A 76 -17.96 2.18 -1.75
CA LEU A 76 -18.62 3.17 -0.89
C LEU A 76 -20.14 3.12 -1.06
N PRO A 77 -20.92 3.13 0.03
CA PRO A 77 -22.36 3.32 -0.04
C PRO A 77 -22.75 4.65 -0.70
N ASP A 78 -21.97 5.70 -0.44
CA ASP A 78 -22.08 7.03 -1.03
C ASP A 78 -20.68 7.52 -1.41
N PRO A 79 -20.35 7.58 -2.72
CA PRO A 79 -19.09 8.15 -3.20
C PRO A 79 -18.85 9.61 -2.78
N GLY A 80 -19.90 10.39 -2.56
CA GLY A 80 -19.81 11.78 -2.12
C GLY A 80 -19.10 11.97 -0.79
N VAL A 81 -18.98 10.90 0.02
CA VAL A 81 -18.22 10.96 1.28
C VAL A 81 -16.75 11.34 1.06
N LEU A 82 -16.20 11.11 -0.12
CA LEU A 82 -14.80 11.46 -0.43
C LEU A 82 -14.58 12.96 -0.59
N GLU A 83 -15.61 13.74 -0.93
CA GLU A 83 -15.51 15.20 -1.17
C GLU A 83 -15.10 15.97 0.11
N GLN A 84 -15.39 15.41 1.29
CA GLN A 84 -14.99 16.02 2.56
C GLN A 84 -13.48 16.03 2.82
N PHE A 85 -12.69 15.29 2.02
CA PHE A 85 -11.28 15.08 2.28
C PHE A 85 -10.35 16.03 1.50
N GLY A 86 -10.87 16.86 0.58
CA GLY A 86 -10.05 17.74 -0.24
C GLY A 86 -9.15 16.96 -1.20
N ARG A 87 -7.83 17.22 -1.19
CA ARG A 87 -6.85 16.51 -2.03
C ARG A 87 -6.64 15.09 -1.53
N LEU A 88 -7.23 14.14 -2.22
CA LEU A 88 -7.20 12.72 -1.88
C LEU A 88 -6.15 11.97 -2.70
N ILE A 89 -5.48 11.00 -2.07
CA ILE A 89 -4.67 9.98 -2.74
C ILE A 89 -5.15 8.59 -2.33
N GLU A 90 -5.34 7.69 -3.30
CA GLU A 90 -5.67 6.29 -3.03
C GLU A 90 -4.39 5.48 -2.92
N VAL A 91 -4.22 4.75 -1.82
CA VAL A 91 -3.12 3.80 -1.59
C VAL A 91 -3.65 2.38 -1.77
N ARG A 92 -2.89 1.56 -2.49
CA ARG A 92 -3.31 0.24 -2.96
C ARG A 92 -2.16 -0.75 -2.94
N LEU A 93 -2.48 -2.03 -3.10
CA LEU A 93 -1.53 -3.09 -3.43
C LEU A 93 -0.33 -3.16 -2.48
N LEU A 94 -0.56 -3.19 -1.18
CA LEU A 94 0.52 -3.50 -0.24
C LEU A 94 0.85 -5.00 -0.35
N ALA A 95 2.00 -5.30 -0.93
CA ALA A 95 2.52 -6.65 -1.07
C ALA A 95 3.93 -6.74 -0.49
N ILE A 96 4.19 -7.78 0.30
CA ILE A 96 5.51 -8.08 0.84
C ILE A 96 5.73 -9.58 0.68
N ASP A 97 6.87 -9.96 0.12
CA ASP A 97 7.29 -11.36 0.03
C ASP A 97 7.23 -12.02 1.41
N PRO A 98 6.61 -13.21 1.54
CA PRO A 98 6.49 -13.90 2.83
C PRO A 98 7.80 -14.04 3.62
N ALA A 99 8.92 -14.28 2.93
CA ALA A 99 10.24 -14.40 3.56
C ALA A 99 10.76 -13.08 4.15
N HIS A 100 10.19 -11.94 3.69
CA HIS A 100 10.60 -10.60 4.10
C HIS A 100 9.54 -9.85 4.94
N ARG A 101 8.46 -10.50 5.34
CA ARG A 101 7.39 -9.92 6.17
C ARG A 101 7.89 -9.58 7.55
N SER A 102 8.33 -8.36 7.73
CA SER A 102 8.79 -7.83 9.00
C SER A 102 8.24 -6.43 9.23
N GLY A 103 8.17 -6.05 10.51
CA GLY A 103 7.77 -4.67 10.84
C GLY A 103 8.74 -3.61 10.33
N MET A 104 9.97 -3.98 9.94
CA MET A 104 10.95 -3.08 9.33
C MET A 104 10.59 -2.79 7.86
N VAL A 105 10.28 -3.81 7.07
CA VAL A 105 9.93 -3.65 5.66
C VAL A 105 8.65 -2.83 5.55
N LEU A 106 7.63 -3.16 6.35
CA LEU A 106 6.38 -2.41 6.39
C LEU A 106 6.58 -0.94 6.80
N ALA A 107 7.37 -0.69 7.87
CA ALA A 107 7.65 0.67 8.33
C ALA A 107 8.44 1.47 7.28
N GLY A 108 9.39 0.83 6.59
CA GLY A 108 10.18 1.46 5.53
C GLY A 108 9.33 1.85 4.32
N LEU A 109 8.43 0.96 3.89
CA LEU A 109 7.47 1.27 2.82
C LEU A 109 6.56 2.44 3.20
N PHE A 110 5.98 2.44 4.41
CA PHE A 110 5.12 3.52 4.88
C PHE A 110 5.86 4.84 5.05
N LEU A 111 7.07 4.83 5.61
CA LEU A 111 7.86 6.04 5.77
C LEU A 111 8.24 6.66 4.41
N THR A 112 8.62 5.82 3.46
CA THR A 112 8.96 6.28 2.11
C THR A 112 7.70 6.78 1.39
N LEU A 113 6.58 6.06 1.48
CA LEU A 113 5.31 6.51 0.92
C LEU A 113 4.89 7.86 1.54
N TYR A 114 5.04 8.04 2.85
CA TYR A 114 4.70 9.28 3.54
C TYR A 114 5.38 10.51 2.92
N GLN A 115 6.63 10.39 2.45
CA GLN A 115 7.34 11.50 1.79
C GLN A 115 6.61 11.97 0.51
N HIS A 116 5.88 11.07 -0.15
CA HIS A 116 5.12 11.37 -1.37
C HIS A 116 3.69 11.84 -1.07
N VAL A 117 3.07 11.32 0.01
CA VAL A 117 1.64 11.61 0.29
C VAL A 117 1.44 12.80 1.25
N ARG A 118 2.48 13.32 1.88
CA ARG A 118 2.41 14.37 2.91
C ARG A 118 1.80 15.70 2.47
N THR A 119 1.68 15.92 1.16
CA THR A 119 1.08 17.14 0.57
C THR A 119 -0.41 16.98 0.27
N TYR A 120 -0.97 15.81 0.49
CA TYR A 120 -2.41 15.53 0.36
C TYR A 120 -3.11 15.75 1.69
N ASP A 121 -4.44 15.91 1.64
CA ASP A 121 -5.25 16.09 2.85
C ASP A 121 -5.63 14.75 3.47
N ALA A 122 -5.85 13.73 2.61
CA ALA A 122 -6.22 12.39 3.07
C ALA A 122 -5.68 11.27 2.17
N VAL A 123 -5.56 10.10 2.79
CA VAL A 123 -5.27 8.82 2.15
C VAL A 123 -6.51 7.95 2.23
N ALA A 124 -6.94 7.38 1.11
CA ALA A 124 -7.99 6.37 1.02
C ALA A 124 -7.41 4.99 0.72
N ILE A 125 -8.02 3.96 1.27
CA ILE A 125 -7.68 2.54 1.02
C ILE A 125 -8.94 1.69 0.95
N SER A 126 -8.83 0.53 0.30
CA SER A 126 -9.74 -0.60 0.48
C SER A 126 -8.99 -1.65 1.29
N GLY A 127 -9.15 -1.63 2.61
CA GLY A 127 -8.48 -2.56 3.52
C GLY A 127 -9.17 -3.93 3.50
N ARG A 128 -8.44 -5.04 3.45
CA ARG A 128 -9.02 -6.35 3.70
C ARG A 128 -9.51 -6.43 5.15
N VAL A 129 -10.63 -7.10 5.36
CA VAL A 129 -11.24 -7.23 6.69
C VAL A 129 -10.25 -7.77 7.72
N GLU A 130 -9.45 -8.77 7.33
CA GLU A 130 -8.44 -9.39 8.21
C GLU A 130 -7.35 -8.40 8.65
N GLU A 131 -7.06 -7.37 7.84
CA GLU A 131 -6.04 -6.36 8.08
C GLU A 131 -6.59 -5.08 8.73
N CYS A 132 -7.91 -4.93 8.87
CA CYS A 132 -8.54 -3.74 9.47
C CYS A 132 -7.99 -3.40 10.87
N PRO A 133 -7.69 -4.38 11.76
CA PRO A 133 -7.08 -4.05 13.05
C PRO A 133 -5.73 -3.33 12.92
N MET A 134 -4.94 -3.63 11.89
CA MET A 134 -3.70 -2.91 11.59
C MET A 134 -4.00 -1.49 11.10
N TYR A 135 -4.92 -1.33 10.15
CA TYR A 135 -5.29 -0.03 9.60
C TYR A 135 -5.91 0.90 10.65
N HIS A 136 -6.77 0.40 11.53
CA HIS A 136 -7.31 1.17 12.67
C HIS A 136 -6.18 1.65 13.59
N ARG A 137 -5.19 0.81 13.91
CA ARG A 137 -4.00 1.24 14.69
C ARG A 137 -3.16 2.29 13.97
N LEU A 138 -3.18 2.34 12.65
CA LEU A 138 -2.56 3.40 11.85
C LEU A 138 -3.42 4.68 11.83
N GLY A 139 -4.68 4.60 12.28
CA GLY A 139 -5.61 5.73 12.39
C GLY A 139 -6.57 5.86 11.23
N PHE A 140 -6.70 4.84 10.38
CA PHE A 140 -7.76 4.79 9.39
C PHE A 140 -9.12 4.62 10.05
N HIS A 141 -10.14 5.23 9.44
CA HIS A 141 -11.54 5.12 9.83
C HIS A 141 -12.34 4.50 8.70
N ASP A 142 -13.31 3.67 9.04
CA ASP A 142 -14.21 3.06 8.08
C ASP A 142 -15.14 4.13 7.47
N LEU A 143 -15.30 4.09 6.15
CA LEU A 143 -16.22 4.94 5.39
C LEU A 143 -17.50 4.20 5.00
N GLY A 144 -17.58 2.91 5.27
CA GLY A 144 -18.72 2.07 4.96
C GLY A 144 -18.53 0.65 5.49
N PRO A 145 -19.57 -0.20 5.35
CA PRO A 145 -19.50 -1.60 5.75
C PRO A 145 -18.54 -2.39 4.85
N PRO A 146 -18.16 -3.61 5.26
CA PRO A 146 -17.41 -4.53 4.40
C PRO A 146 -18.17 -4.83 3.10
N VAL A 147 -17.44 -4.84 1.97
CA VAL A 147 -17.96 -5.15 0.65
C VAL A 147 -17.18 -6.33 0.07
N ARG A 148 -17.90 -7.36 -0.36
CA ARG A 148 -17.32 -8.54 -0.97
C ARG A 148 -16.87 -8.23 -2.41
N SER A 149 -15.64 -8.63 -2.72
CA SER A 149 -15.07 -8.53 -4.06
C SER A 149 -14.26 -9.80 -4.36
N GLY A 150 -14.77 -10.65 -5.25
CA GLY A 150 -14.22 -11.98 -5.45
C GLY A 150 -14.33 -12.85 -4.20
N GLN A 151 -13.22 -13.40 -3.74
CA GLN A 151 -13.15 -14.25 -2.55
C GLN A 151 -12.77 -13.48 -1.28
N ALA A 152 -12.55 -12.17 -1.36
CA ALA A 152 -12.16 -11.33 -0.23
C ALA A 152 -13.23 -10.29 0.10
N GLU A 153 -13.23 -9.82 1.35
CA GLU A 153 -14.04 -8.70 1.81
C GLU A 153 -13.13 -7.50 2.13
N PHE A 154 -13.59 -6.32 1.74
CA PHE A 154 -12.84 -5.08 1.88
C PHE A 154 -13.68 -4.03 2.59
N VAL A 155 -13.06 -3.30 3.50
CA VAL A 155 -13.63 -2.11 4.14
C VAL A 155 -13.07 -0.87 3.46
N PRO A 156 -13.92 0.02 2.90
CA PRO A 156 -13.45 1.33 2.44
C PRO A 156 -13.07 2.17 3.65
N MET A 157 -11.85 2.71 3.65
CA MET A 157 -11.31 3.44 4.80
C MET A 157 -10.57 4.69 4.35
N ALA A 158 -10.52 5.71 5.21
CA ALA A 158 -9.70 6.90 5.00
C ALA A 158 -8.97 7.33 6.28
N LEU A 159 -7.92 8.11 6.06
CA LEU A 159 -7.10 8.69 7.11
C LEU A 159 -6.65 10.10 6.68
N ARG A 160 -6.75 11.10 7.57
CA ARG A 160 -6.19 12.42 7.32
C ARG A 160 -4.66 12.38 7.43
N VAL A 161 -3.97 12.96 6.46
CA VAL A 161 -2.49 12.95 6.42
C VAL A 161 -1.88 13.64 7.65
N ALA A 162 -2.55 14.64 8.21
CA ALA A 162 -2.14 15.26 9.47
C ALA A 162 -2.03 14.25 10.65
N ASP A 163 -2.82 13.17 10.62
CA ASP A 163 -2.77 12.12 11.63
C ASP A 163 -1.60 11.15 11.39
N LEU A 164 -1.20 10.94 10.13
CA LEU A 164 0.02 10.22 9.78
C LEU A 164 1.28 10.94 10.26
N ALA A 165 1.32 12.26 10.11
CA ALA A 165 2.45 13.07 10.52
C ALA A 165 2.81 12.89 12.01
N ARG A 166 1.78 12.68 12.87
CA ARG A 166 1.98 12.39 14.29
C ARG A 166 2.59 11.01 14.56
N ARG A 167 2.54 10.10 13.61
CA ARG A 167 3.01 8.70 13.72
C ARG A 167 4.38 8.49 13.07
N GLU A 168 4.78 9.36 12.14
CA GLU A 168 6.04 9.28 11.41
C GLU A 168 7.27 9.10 12.33
N PRO A 169 7.41 9.82 13.45
CA PRO A 169 8.54 9.66 14.36
C PRO A 169 8.67 8.24 14.94
N ARG A 170 7.57 7.51 15.11
CA ARG A 170 7.59 6.12 15.61
C ARG A 170 8.12 5.16 14.54
N TRP A 171 7.75 5.37 13.28
CA TRP A 171 8.24 4.54 12.17
C TRP A 171 9.72 4.77 11.94
N ARG A 172 10.16 6.04 11.97
CA ARG A 172 11.57 6.40 11.86
C ARG A 172 12.42 5.72 12.95
N ARG A 173 12.02 5.83 14.21
CA ARG A 173 12.71 5.15 15.32
C ARG A 173 12.78 3.64 15.15
N ARG A 174 11.72 3.02 14.63
CA ARG A 174 11.72 1.59 14.36
C ARG A 174 12.76 1.19 13.30
N LEU A 175 12.91 1.98 12.25
CA LEU A 175 13.94 1.75 11.23
C LEU A 175 15.35 1.94 11.79
N GLU A 176 15.56 2.98 12.59
CA GLU A 176 16.84 3.27 13.24
C GLU A 176 17.25 2.16 14.21
N SER A 177 16.31 1.66 15.02
CA SER A 177 16.58 0.59 16.01
C SER A 177 17.01 -0.75 15.38
N VAL A 178 16.66 -0.97 14.12
CA VAL A 178 17.02 -2.21 13.39
C VAL A 178 18.32 -2.05 12.60
N ARG A 179 18.72 -0.83 12.25
CA ARG A 179 19.99 -0.57 11.55
C ARG A 179 21.24 -0.74 12.44
N GLY A 180 21.07 -0.81 13.76
CA GLY A 180 22.19 -0.75 14.71
C GLY A 180 22.88 0.62 14.70
N PRO A 181 23.76 0.92 15.68
CA PRO A 181 24.61 2.10 15.57
C PRO A 181 25.50 1.94 14.33
N MET A 182 25.46 2.93 13.44
CA MET A 182 26.40 2.99 12.33
C MET A 182 27.82 3.09 12.91
N PRO A 183 28.77 2.33 12.37
CA PRO A 183 30.14 2.42 12.80
C PRO A 183 30.76 3.79 12.57
#